data_fe5e3dab199e97587f3e2ee95ea2e34d
#
_entry.id   fe5e3dab199e97587f3e2ee95ea2e34d
#
_cell.length_a   1.000
_cell.length_b   1.000
_cell.length_c   1.000
_cell.angle_alpha   90.00
_cell.angle_beta   90.00
_cell.angle_gamma   90.00
#
_symmetry.space_group_name_H-M   'P 1'
#
loop_
_entity.id
_entity.type
_entity.pdbx_description
1 polymer ?
#
loop_
_entity_poly.entity_id
_entity_poly.type
_entity_poly.pdbx_seq_one_letter_code
_entity_poly.pdbx_strand_id
1 'polypeptide(L)'
;MKTKIYHLLVCIAGLLCLYACDDEKNNSEVVMLPRIMTVAPTDIKATSVLGGGHVMSDGGGNITERGVCWATTESPTTDNDKKLCGTGKGTFQHVITGLVPGKTYNIRAFVTNEKGVVYGEEYTITTKNPTLATVVSAHVTNAFGATAISGGNVTKDGDDVISARGVCWSTDHNPTIEDNKTVDGTGTGEFISTLTGLTPEVTYYLRAYATNFAGTAYGEEISFSTIQPVLPTLSTLSVTDITSTTAKSGGNVTLDGGAAVTARGICWSTTKEPTLADNYTVDGAGMGAFSSELSGLQAGKVYHVRAYATN
;
A
#
# COMPACT_ATOMS: atom_id res chain seq x y z
N MET A 1 -40.45 -89.02 -1.88
CA MET A 1 -41.63 -89.50 -2.54
C MET A 1 -42.45 -88.35 -3.05
N LYS A 2 -42.42 -88.12 -4.36
CA LYS A 2 -43.58 -88.15 -5.29
C LYS A 2 -44.77 -87.32 -4.75
N THR A 3 -45.38 -86.27 -5.40
CA THR A 3 -45.88 -86.22 -6.77
C THR A 3 -46.43 -84.82 -6.99
N LYS A 4 -46.06 -84.11 -8.02
CA LYS A 4 -46.80 -83.60 -9.20
C LYS A 4 -48.32 -83.39 -9.01
N ILE A 5 -48.94 -82.26 -9.48
CA ILE A 5 -49.57 -82.08 -10.80
C ILE A 5 -50.39 -80.76 -10.86
N TYR A 6 -50.15 -79.91 -11.81
CA TYR A 6 -50.82 -79.30 -12.99
C TYR A 6 -52.14 -78.50 -12.86
N HIS A 7 -52.05 -77.34 -13.51
CA HIS A 7 -52.96 -76.60 -14.39
C HIS A 7 -54.26 -75.99 -13.86
N LEU A 8 -54.48 -74.75 -14.12
CA LEU A 8 -55.30 -74.26 -15.24
C LEU A 8 -55.26 -72.71 -15.39
N LEU A 9 -55.08 -72.27 -16.63
CA LEU A 9 -55.19 -70.89 -17.15
C LEU A 9 -56.65 -70.45 -17.17
N VAL A 10 -57.00 -69.23 -16.70
CA VAL A 10 -58.16 -68.49 -17.21
C VAL A 10 -57.78 -67.01 -17.25
N CYS A 11 -57.72 -66.44 -18.49
CA CYS A 11 -57.67 -65.05 -18.78
C CYS A 11 -58.98 -64.38 -18.44
N ILE A 12 -58.97 -63.29 -17.65
CA ILE A 12 -59.98 -62.23 -17.71
C ILE A 12 -59.29 -60.90 -17.74
N ALA A 13 -59.51 -60.20 -18.87
CA ALA A 13 -59.12 -58.82 -19.09
C ALA A 13 -59.93 -57.90 -18.15
N GLY A 14 -59.28 -57.18 -17.29
CA GLY A 14 -59.89 -56.15 -16.42
C GLY A 14 -59.03 -54.89 -16.44
N LEU A 15 -59.61 -53.85 -16.90
CA LEU A 15 -59.16 -52.48 -17.11
C LEU A 15 -58.42 -51.97 -15.87
N LEU A 16 -57.07 -51.82 -15.93
CA LEU A 16 -56.30 -51.19 -14.90
C LEU A 16 -56.26 -49.72 -15.21
N CYS A 17 -57.05 -48.90 -14.50
CA CYS A 17 -56.78 -47.44 -14.35
C CYS A 17 -55.48 -47.27 -13.57
N LEU A 18 -54.42 -46.90 -14.28
CA LEU A 18 -53.20 -46.37 -13.69
C LEU A 18 -53.49 -44.97 -13.14
N TYR A 19 -53.81 -44.86 -11.86
CA TYR A 19 -53.59 -43.65 -11.11
C TYR A 19 -52.05 -43.55 -10.90
N ALA A 20 -51.39 -42.81 -11.76
CA ALA A 20 -50.09 -42.31 -11.46
C ALA A 20 -50.28 -41.25 -10.36
N CYS A 21 -50.03 -41.64 -9.12
CA CYS A 21 -49.79 -40.67 -8.08
C CYS A 21 -48.41 -40.08 -8.38
N ASP A 22 -48.38 -38.94 -9.02
CA ASP A 22 -47.22 -38.04 -9.00
C ASP A 22 -47.11 -37.54 -7.55
N ASP A 23 -46.37 -38.29 -6.74
CA ASP A 23 -45.73 -37.73 -5.55
C ASP A 23 -44.69 -36.71 -6.04
N GLU A 24 -45.14 -35.52 -6.42
CA GLU A 24 -44.29 -34.35 -6.34
C GLU A 24 -43.89 -34.24 -4.87
N LYS A 25 -42.75 -34.83 -4.53
CA LYS A 25 -42.03 -34.51 -3.31
C LYS A 25 -41.68 -33.03 -3.44
N ASN A 26 -42.59 -32.17 -2.98
CA ASN A 26 -42.29 -30.78 -2.68
C ASN A 26 -41.27 -30.80 -1.52
N ASN A 27 -40.02 -31.11 -1.90
CA ASN A 27 -38.88 -31.07 -1.02
C ASN A 27 -38.49 -29.59 -0.85
N SER A 28 -39.43 -28.82 -0.30
CA SER A 28 -39.07 -27.50 0.22
C SER A 28 -38.08 -27.75 1.36
N GLU A 29 -36.78 -27.63 1.06
CA GLU A 29 -35.73 -27.67 2.09
C GLU A 29 -36.15 -26.65 3.16
N VAL A 30 -36.40 -27.21 4.37
CA VAL A 30 -36.81 -26.36 5.49
C VAL A 30 -35.64 -25.51 5.91
N VAL A 31 -35.67 -24.22 5.56
CA VAL A 31 -34.66 -23.26 6.00
C VAL A 31 -34.72 -23.16 7.52
N MET A 32 -33.59 -23.38 8.16
CA MET A 32 -33.36 -23.23 9.60
C MET A 32 -32.53 -21.99 9.90
N LEU A 33 -32.40 -21.65 11.17
CA LEU A 33 -31.47 -20.63 11.60
C LEU A 33 -30.02 -21.02 11.25
N PRO A 34 -29.16 -20.08 10.86
CA PRO A 34 -27.75 -20.33 10.58
C PRO A 34 -26.98 -20.67 11.87
N ARG A 35 -25.73 -21.14 11.74
CA ARG A 35 -24.86 -21.41 12.90
C ARG A 35 -23.54 -20.66 12.74
N ILE A 36 -23.11 -19.96 13.81
CA ILE A 36 -21.91 -19.15 13.85
C ILE A 36 -21.17 -19.35 15.17
N MET A 37 -19.85 -19.24 15.13
CA MET A 37 -18.95 -19.06 16.26
C MET A 37 -18.33 -17.67 16.20
N THR A 38 -18.17 -16.99 17.33
CA THR A 38 -17.29 -15.84 17.42
C THR A 38 -15.83 -16.32 17.47
N VAL A 39 -14.97 -15.73 16.67
CA VAL A 39 -13.50 -15.92 16.79
C VAL A 39 -13.00 -15.04 17.92
N ALA A 40 -12.19 -15.57 18.82
CA ALA A 40 -11.62 -14.81 19.92
C ALA A 40 -10.93 -13.54 19.40
N PRO A 41 -11.28 -12.35 19.91
CA PRO A 41 -10.67 -11.10 19.49
C PRO A 41 -9.16 -11.08 19.78
N THR A 42 -8.39 -10.53 18.84
CA THR A 42 -6.92 -10.39 18.93
C THR A 42 -6.51 -8.96 18.58
N ASP A 43 -5.20 -8.65 18.63
CA ASP A 43 -4.67 -7.32 18.35
C ASP A 43 -5.41 -6.20 19.10
N ILE A 44 -5.66 -6.42 20.41
CA ILE A 44 -6.32 -5.43 21.26
C ILE A 44 -5.37 -4.26 21.45
N LYS A 45 -5.76 -3.11 20.90
CA LYS A 45 -5.06 -1.82 21.03
C LYS A 45 -5.92 -0.81 21.81
N ALA A 46 -5.46 0.43 21.88
CA ALA A 46 -6.18 1.48 22.58
C ALA A 46 -7.51 1.83 21.88
N THR A 47 -7.51 1.92 20.54
CA THR A 47 -8.67 2.37 19.78
C THR A 47 -9.19 1.33 18.79
N SER A 48 -8.62 0.12 18.78
CA SER A 48 -9.00 -0.94 17.84
C SER A 48 -8.82 -2.35 18.39
N VAL A 49 -9.50 -3.31 17.76
CA VAL A 49 -9.38 -4.75 18.02
C VAL A 49 -9.68 -5.52 16.75
N LEU A 50 -8.99 -6.63 16.49
CA LEU A 50 -9.35 -7.56 15.42
C LEU A 50 -10.42 -8.52 15.93
N GLY A 51 -11.65 -8.41 15.42
CA GLY A 51 -12.78 -9.29 15.73
C GLY A 51 -13.18 -10.10 14.50
N GLY A 52 -13.98 -11.15 14.71
CA GLY A 52 -14.44 -11.99 13.61
C GLY A 52 -15.35 -13.12 14.02
N GLY A 53 -15.68 -13.96 13.06
CA GLY A 53 -16.52 -15.15 13.27
C GLY A 53 -16.29 -16.22 12.22
N HIS A 54 -16.87 -17.38 12.49
CA HIS A 54 -16.92 -18.51 11.56
C HIS A 54 -18.35 -18.98 11.38
N VAL A 55 -18.92 -18.79 10.20
CA VAL A 55 -20.25 -19.29 9.85
C VAL A 55 -20.11 -20.76 9.46
N MET A 56 -20.60 -21.64 10.34
CA MET A 56 -20.54 -23.09 10.20
C MET A 56 -21.64 -23.65 9.28
N SER A 57 -22.82 -23.04 9.31
CA SER A 57 -23.97 -23.46 8.49
C SER A 57 -24.86 -22.28 8.16
N ASP A 58 -25.40 -22.28 6.94
CA ASP A 58 -26.41 -21.32 6.47
C ASP A 58 -27.84 -21.71 6.86
N GLY A 59 -28.02 -22.92 7.42
CA GLY A 59 -29.34 -23.47 7.74
C GLY A 59 -30.16 -23.89 6.52
N GLY A 60 -29.52 -24.02 5.35
CA GLY A 60 -30.21 -24.28 4.07
C GLY A 60 -30.82 -23.04 3.43
N GLY A 61 -30.50 -21.84 3.95
CA GLY A 61 -30.98 -20.55 3.43
C GLY A 61 -29.83 -19.65 2.97
N ASN A 62 -30.15 -18.48 2.43
CA ASN A 62 -29.14 -17.50 2.02
C ASN A 62 -28.67 -16.67 3.21
N ILE A 63 -27.36 -16.59 3.41
CA ILE A 63 -26.78 -15.63 4.35
C ILE A 63 -26.87 -14.24 3.73
N THR A 64 -27.72 -13.40 4.27
CA THR A 64 -27.94 -12.02 3.83
C THR A 64 -26.91 -11.06 4.42
N GLU A 65 -26.50 -11.30 5.68
CA GLU A 65 -25.51 -10.50 6.39
C GLU A 65 -24.70 -11.39 7.33
N ARG A 66 -23.43 -11.06 7.52
CA ARG A 66 -22.59 -11.53 8.63
C ARG A 66 -21.67 -10.41 9.07
N GLY A 67 -21.27 -10.43 10.33
CA GLY A 67 -20.41 -9.40 10.88
C GLY A 67 -20.08 -9.59 12.34
N VAL A 68 -19.57 -8.53 12.95
CA VAL A 68 -19.35 -8.43 14.38
C VAL A 68 -20.15 -7.25 14.93
N CYS A 69 -20.70 -7.40 16.14
CA CYS A 69 -21.33 -6.32 16.91
C CYS A 69 -20.65 -6.21 18.27
N TRP A 70 -20.67 -5.00 18.83
CA TRP A 70 -20.04 -4.73 20.11
C TRP A 70 -20.79 -3.65 20.88
N ALA A 71 -20.66 -3.71 22.20
CA ALA A 71 -21.18 -2.69 23.11
C ALA A 71 -20.38 -2.69 24.42
N THR A 72 -20.59 -1.69 25.25
CA THR A 72 -20.07 -1.67 26.63
C THR A 72 -21.00 -2.40 27.62
N THR A 73 -22.17 -2.82 27.17
CA THR A 73 -23.11 -3.67 27.89
C THR A 73 -22.99 -5.11 27.43
N GLU A 74 -23.43 -6.04 28.23
CA GLU A 74 -23.50 -7.46 27.92
C GLU A 74 -24.48 -7.73 26.76
N SER A 75 -24.28 -8.85 26.08
CA SER A 75 -25.12 -9.37 25.02
C SER A 75 -25.37 -8.38 23.86
N PRO A 76 -24.33 -7.81 23.23
CA PRO A 76 -24.51 -6.91 22.11
C PRO A 76 -25.28 -7.56 20.96
N THR A 77 -26.12 -6.79 20.30
CA THR A 77 -26.95 -7.23 19.17
C THR A 77 -26.64 -6.38 17.93
N THR A 78 -27.31 -6.68 16.84
CA THR A 78 -27.21 -5.89 15.60
C THR A 78 -27.78 -4.48 15.71
N ASP A 79 -28.42 -4.14 16.83
CA ASP A 79 -28.90 -2.77 17.14
C ASP A 79 -27.80 -1.90 17.78
N ASN A 80 -26.73 -2.53 18.28
CA ASN A 80 -25.55 -1.84 18.79
C ASN A 80 -24.58 -1.51 17.64
N ASP A 81 -23.41 -0.99 18.00
CA ASP A 81 -22.34 -0.81 17.03
C ASP A 81 -21.99 -2.13 16.34
N LYS A 82 -21.87 -2.10 15.03
CA LYS A 82 -21.60 -3.28 14.24
C LYS A 82 -20.76 -3.00 12.99
N LYS A 83 -20.09 -4.05 12.51
CA LYS A 83 -19.41 -4.05 11.23
C LYS A 83 -19.86 -5.23 10.38
N LEU A 84 -20.38 -4.92 9.21
CA LEU A 84 -20.73 -5.93 8.21
C LEU A 84 -19.46 -6.47 7.53
N CYS A 85 -19.41 -7.79 7.38
CA CYS A 85 -18.27 -8.53 6.80
C CYS A 85 -18.71 -9.40 5.61
N GLY A 86 -19.71 -8.95 4.87
CA GLY A 86 -20.23 -9.62 3.67
C GLY A 86 -21.27 -10.67 3.96
N THR A 87 -21.31 -11.70 3.12
CA THR A 87 -22.28 -12.79 3.10
C THR A 87 -21.57 -14.14 3.01
N GLY A 88 -22.34 -15.25 3.07
CA GLY A 88 -21.84 -16.62 2.87
C GLY A 88 -21.19 -17.26 4.11
N LYS A 89 -20.77 -18.53 3.94
CA LYS A 89 -20.14 -19.37 4.98
C LYS A 89 -18.65 -19.10 5.15
N GLY A 90 -18.04 -19.67 6.18
CA GLY A 90 -16.62 -19.66 6.46
C GLY A 90 -16.20 -18.55 7.42
N THR A 91 -14.90 -18.42 7.58
CA THR A 91 -14.28 -17.45 8.51
C THR A 91 -14.24 -16.07 7.90
N PHE A 92 -14.42 -15.06 8.75
CA PHE A 92 -14.21 -13.65 8.43
C PHE A 92 -13.60 -12.94 9.63
N GLN A 93 -12.82 -11.91 9.34
CA GLN A 93 -12.23 -11.03 10.36
C GLN A 93 -12.29 -9.59 9.88
N HIS A 94 -12.38 -8.67 10.82
CA HIS A 94 -12.34 -7.24 10.55
C HIS A 94 -11.74 -6.47 11.72
N VAL A 95 -11.01 -5.41 11.43
CA VAL A 95 -10.51 -4.50 12.46
C VAL A 95 -11.64 -3.56 12.88
N ILE A 96 -12.11 -3.71 14.10
CA ILE A 96 -13.04 -2.78 14.76
C ILE A 96 -12.22 -1.55 15.19
N THR A 97 -12.65 -0.36 14.84
CA THR A 97 -11.96 0.91 15.12
C THR A 97 -12.89 1.90 15.84
N GLY A 98 -12.32 2.98 16.39
CA GLY A 98 -13.10 4.01 17.09
C GLY A 98 -13.48 3.63 18.51
N LEU A 99 -12.82 2.60 19.08
CA LEU A 99 -13.00 2.25 20.49
C LEU A 99 -12.36 3.31 21.40
N VAL A 100 -12.86 3.41 22.61
CA VAL A 100 -12.33 4.33 23.63
C VAL A 100 -11.24 3.62 24.43
N PRO A 101 -10.08 4.24 24.65
CA PRO A 101 -8.99 3.66 25.42
C PRO A 101 -9.40 3.31 26.87
N GLY A 102 -8.86 2.21 27.39
CA GLY A 102 -9.13 1.72 28.76
C GLY A 102 -10.57 1.29 29.01
N LYS A 103 -11.40 1.13 27.97
CA LYS A 103 -12.81 0.79 28.08
C LYS A 103 -13.03 -0.71 27.84
N THR A 104 -13.95 -1.29 28.62
CA THR A 104 -14.38 -2.69 28.43
C THR A 104 -15.50 -2.76 27.40
N TYR A 105 -15.39 -3.71 26.48
CA TYR A 105 -16.37 -4.01 25.44
C TYR A 105 -16.68 -5.50 25.42
N ASN A 106 -17.92 -5.83 25.13
CA ASN A 106 -18.40 -7.15 24.80
C ASN A 106 -18.54 -7.24 23.27
N ILE A 107 -18.06 -8.32 22.67
CA ILE A 107 -17.97 -8.52 21.21
C ILE A 107 -18.59 -9.85 20.86
N ARG A 108 -19.46 -9.88 19.83
CA ARG A 108 -20.04 -11.10 19.28
C ARG A 108 -20.03 -11.07 17.76
N ALA A 109 -19.79 -12.22 17.15
CA ALA A 109 -20.11 -12.40 15.73
C ALA A 109 -21.61 -12.63 15.55
N PHE A 110 -22.14 -12.20 14.41
CA PHE A 110 -23.52 -12.47 14.02
C PHE A 110 -23.63 -12.91 12.56
N VAL A 111 -24.72 -13.63 12.26
CA VAL A 111 -25.09 -14.05 10.91
C VAL A 111 -26.61 -14.04 10.77
N THR A 112 -27.10 -13.60 9.62
CA THR A 112 -28.53 -13.50 9.31
C THR A 112 -28.87 -14.28 8.06
N ASN A 113 -29.96 -15.05 8.09
CA ASN A 113 -30.64 -15.59 6.94
C ASN A 113 -32.13 -15.25 6.97
N GLU A 114 -32.96 -15.84 6.10
CA GLU A 114 -34.40 -15.57 6.00
C GLU A 114 -35.19 -15.95 7.26
N LYS A 115 -34.61 -16.78 8.15
CA LYS A 115 -35.23 -17.20 9.42
C LYS A 115 -34.89 -16.26 10.57
N GLY A 116 -33.81 -15.47 10.45
CA GLY A 116 -33.43 -14.50 11.49
C GLY A 116 -31.93 -14.42 11.72
N VAL A 117 -31.58 -13.67 12.76
CA VAL A 117 -30.20 -13.43 13.20
C VAL A 117 -29.80 -14.41 14.29
N VAL A 118 -28.57 -14.92 14.23
CA VAL A 118 -27.92 -15.72 15.26
C VAL A 118 -26.61 -15.10 15.65
N TYR A 119 -26.31 -15.13 16.94
CA TYR A 119 -25.08 -14.60 17.52
C TYR A 119 -24.19 -15.75 18.00
N GLY A 120 -22.89 -15.60 17.86
CA GLY A 120 -21.89 -16.47 18.44
C GLY A 120 -21.67 -16.18 19.94
N GLU A 121 -20.71 -16.86 20.53
CA GLU A 121 -20.28 -16.64 21.92
C GLU A 121 -19.83 -15.18 22.12
N GLU A 122 -20.01 -14.67 23.34
CA GLU A 122 -19.57 -13.34 23.73
C GLU A 122 -18.15 -13.39 24.26
N TYR A 123 -17.33 -12.42 23.84
CA TYR A 123 -16.01 -12.16 24.38
C TYR A 123 -15.95 -10.77 24.98
N THR A 124 -15.48 -10.71 26.20
CA THR A 124 -15.21 -9.44 26.89
C THR A 124 -13.74 -9.07 26.73
N ILE A 125 -13.47 -7.86 26.26
CA ILE A 125 -12.12 -7.30 26.14
C ILE A 125 -12.06 -5.95 26.82
N THR A 126 -10.85 -5.55 27.25
CA THR A 126 -10.58 -4.17 27.67
C THR A 126 -9.52 -3.60 26.74
N THR A 127 -9.83 -2.47 26.11
CA THR A 127 -8.87 -1.74 25.28
C THR A 127 -7.70 -1.23 26.12
N LYS A 128 -6.54 -1.09 25.50
CA LYS A 128 -5.34 -0.61 26.18
C LYS A 128 -5.39 0.90 26.42
N ASN A 129 -4.59 1.40 27.35
CA ASN A 129 -4.29 2.82 27.45
C ASN A 129 -3.07 3.10 26.56
N PRO A 130 -3.17 4.01 25.58
CA PRO A 130 -2.08 4.26 24.67
C PRO A 130 -0.96 5.03 25.35
N THR A 131 0.26 4.76 24.91
CA THR A 131 1.46 5.55 25.18
C THR A 131 1.96 6.16 23.87
N LEU A 132 2.86 7.13 23.96
CA LEU A 132 3.52 7.66 22.76
C LEU A 132 4.27 6.55 22.03
N ALA A 133 4.28 6.61 20.71
CA ALA A 133 5.08 5.74 19.87
C ALA A 133 6.58 5.86 20.21
N THR A 134 7.38 4.89 19.80
CA THR A 134 8.84 5.01 19.77
C THR A 134 9.29 5.09 18.32
N VAL A 135 9.96 6.18 17.98
CA VAL A 135 10.46 6.45 16.62
C VAL A 135 11.92 6.84 16.65
N VAL A 136 12.68 6.39 15.66
CA VAL A 136 14.10 6.68 15.47
C VAL A 136 14.28 7.43 14.16
N SER A 137 15.01 8.55 14.17
CA SER A 137 15.33 9.31 12.95
C SER A 137 16.41 8.59 12.15
N ALA A 138 16.29 8.55 10.83
CA ALA A 138 17.33 8.03 9.93
C ALA A 138 18.25 9.16 9.47
N HIS A 139 19.52 8.83 9.23
CA HIS A 139 20.49 9.78 8.71
C HIS A 139 20.04 10.40 7.38
N VAL A 140 20.39 11.66 7.17
CA VAL A 140 20.12 12.38 5.92
C VAL A 140 21.17 12.00 4.88
N THR A 141 20.71 11.74 3.67
CA THR A 141 21.55 11.47 2.49
C THR A 141 21.13 12.38 1.33
N ASN A 142 21.97 12.51 0.31
CA ASN A 142 21.68 13.26 -0.91
C ASN A 142 21.13 14.68 -0.62
N ALA A 143 21.76 15.39 0.31
CA ALA A 143 21.39 16.76 0.67
C ALA A 143 22.02 17.77 -0.33
N PHE A 144 21.45 17.82 -1.55
CA PHE A 144 21.95 18.65 -2.64
C PHE A 144 20.87 19.63 -3.11
N GLY A 145 21.26 20.87 -3.32
CA GLY A 145 20.34 21.89 -3.81
C GLY A 145 19.12 22.04 -2.93
N ALA A 146 17.95 21.83 -3.50
CA ALA A 146 16.67 22.00 -2.84
C ALA A 146 16.06 20.70 -2.26
N THR A 147 16.81 19.58 -2.25
CA THR A 147 16.29 18.29 -1.82
C THR A 147 17.24 17.53 -0.90
N ALA A 148 16.68 16.62 -0.12
CA ALA A 148 17.43 15.64 0.67
C ALA A 148 16.59 14.37 0.86
N ILE A 149 17.22 13.26 1.22
CA ILE A 149 16.54 12.00 1.55
C ILE A 149 16.85 11.67 3.01
N SER A 150 15.83 11.31 3.76
CA SER A 150 15.92 10.81 5.12
C SER A 150 14.80 9.81 5.37
N GLY A 151 14.33 9.68 6.60
CA GLY A 151 13.24 8.80 7.00
C GLY A 151 13.30 8.49 8.49
N GLY A 152 12.80 7.33 8.85
CA GLY A 152 12.83 6.86 10.23
C GLY A 152 12.33 5.44 10.37
N ASN A 153 12.30 4.99 11.62
CA ASN A 153 11.75 3.69 11.97
C ASN A 153 10.85 3.82 13.20
N VAL A 154 9.58 3.49 13.05
CA VAL A 154 8.64 3.39 14.18
C VAL A 154 8.79 1.99 14.77
N THR A 155 9.50 1.88 15.90
CA THR A 155 9.84 0.60 16.53
C THR A 155 8.75 0.08 17.47
N LYS A 156 7.91 0.98 18.02
CA LYS A 156 6.74 0.64 18.85
C LYS A 156 5.59 1.59 18.55
N ASP A 157 4.38 1.06 18.48
CA ASP A 157 3.16 1.84 18.22
C ASP A 157 2.55 2.47 19.49
N GLY A 158 3.03 2.12 20.68
CA GLY A 158 2.50 2.61 21.94
C GLY A 158 1.13 2.03 22.29
N ASP A 159 0.86 0.81 21.84
CA ASP A 159 -0.40 0.07 22.02
C ASP A 159 -1.60 0.73 21.31
N ASP A 160 -1.33 1.52 20.25
CA ASP A 160 -2.39 2.06 19.39
C ASP A 160 -1.95 2.16 17.93
N VAL A 161 -2.89 2.49 17.06
CA VAL A 161 -2.64 2.61 15.61
C VAL A 161 -1.84 3.88 15.33
N ILE A 162 -0.74 3.76 14.60
CA ILE A 162 -0.02 4.93 14.07
C ILE A 162 -0.84 5.50 12.92
N SER A 163 -1.43 6.66 13.14
CA SER A 163 -2.28 7.37 12.18
C SER A 163 -1.50 8.17 11.15
N ALA A 164 -0.27 8.61 11.48
CA ALA A 164 0.64 9.29 10.57
C ALA A 164 2.09 9.08 11.02
N ARG A 165 3.01 9.02 10.06
CA ARG A 165 4.46 9.04 10.27
C ARG A 165 5.15 9.79 9.15
N GLY A 166 6.34 10.31 9.41
CA GLY A 166 7.13 11.07 8.46
C GLY A 166 8.34 11.71 9.13
N VAL A 167 8.93 12.70 8.47
CA VAL A 167 9.95 13.57 9.05
C VAL A 167 9.44 15.01 9.10
N CYS A 168 9.88 15.76 10.08
CA CYS A 168 9.71 17.21 10.13
C CYS A 168 11.08 17.87 10.18
N TRP A 169 11.19 19.08 9.59
CA TRP A 169 12.45 19.82 9.53
C TRP A 169 12.24 21.33 9.57
N SER A 170 13.22 22.03 10.12
CA SER A 170 13.27 23.47 10.24
C SER A 170 14.73 23.95 10.23
N THR A 171 14.96 25.24 10.10
CA THR A 171 16.23 25.89 10.40
C THR A 171 16.45 26.09 11.90
N ASP A 172 15.39 25.97 12.69
CA ASP A 172 15.43 26.03 14.15
C ASP A 172 15.52 24.63 14.75
N HIS A 173 16.09 24.54 15.96
CA HIS A 173 16.21 23.30 16.72
C HIS A 173 14.83 22.73 17.13
N ASN A 174 14.79 21.43 17.32
CA ASN A 174 13.61 20.68 17.75
C ASN A 174 12.38 20.86 16.86
N PRO A 175 12.49 20.63 15.55
CA PRO A 175 11.36 20.75 14.63
C PRO A 175 10.21 19.83 15.07
N THR A 176 8.98 20.29 14.81
CA THR A 176 7.74 19.61 15.14
C THR A 176 6.88 19.42 13.89
N ILE A 177 5.73 18.75 14.01
CA ILE A 177 4.78 18.61 12.91
C ILE A 177 4.11 19.94 12.50
N GLU A 178 4.35 21.03 13.19
CA GLU A 178 3.89 22.37 12.80
C GLU A 178 4.86 23.05 11.81
N ASP A 179 6.10 22.55 11.71
CA ASP A 179 7.10 22.97 10.74
C ASP A 179 6.92 22.24 9.40
N ASN A 180 7.91 22.34 8.51
CA ASN A 180 7.90 21.54 7.28
C ASN A 180 7.89 20.06 7.62
N LYS A 181 7.10 19.28 6.90
CA LYS A 181 6.97 17.82 7.15
C LYS A 181 6.60 17.04 5.91
N THR A 182 6.95 15.75 5.94
CA THR A 182 6.37 14.73 5.06
C THR A 182 5.25 13.98 5.77
N VAL A 183 4.42 13.27 5.03
CA VAL A 183 3.49 12.25 5.53
C VAL A 183 3.75 10.97 4.71
N ASP A 184 4.43 10.01 5.32
CA ASP A 184 4.97 8.82 4.63
C ASP A 184 4.21 7.53 4.99
N GLY A 185 2.96 7.69 5.40
CA GLY A 185 2.04 6.58 5.67
C GLY A 185 1.69 6.39 7.14
N THR A 186 1.33 5.16 7.47
CA THR A 186 0.81 4.73 8.78
C THR A 186 1.54 3.47 9.26
N GLY A 187 1.28 3.03 10.49
CA GLY A 187 1.83 1.79 11.05
C GLY A 187 3.29 1.86 11.48
N THR A 188 3.82 0.74 11.96
CA THR A 188 5.21 0.58 12.41
C THR A 188 6.15 0.24 11.27
N GLY A 189 7.46 0.22 11.55
CA GLY A 189 8.52 -0.14 10.61
C GLY A 189 9.25 1.06 10.00
N GLU A 190 10.17 0.76 9.11
CA GLU A 190 10.98 1.75 8.40
C GLU A 190 10.17 2.51 7.35
N PHE A 191 10.59 3.74 7.08
CA PHE A 191 10.05 4.58 6.01
C PHE A 191 11.12 5.53 5.48
N ILE A 192 10.94 5.95 4.24
CA ILE A 192 11.83 6.87 3.55
C ILE A 192 11.04 8.14 3.24
N SER A 193 11.66 9.28 3.44
CA SER A 193 11.12 10.62 3.22
C SER A 193 11.97 11.37 2.20
N THR A 194 11.33 12.04 1.25
CA THR A 194 11.99 12.99 0.37
C THR A 194 11.67 14.41 0.81
N LEU A 195 12.67 15.14 1.26
CA LEU A 195 12.57 16.54 1.63
C LEU A 195 12.69 17.39 0.36
N THR A 196 11.87 18.43 0.27
CA THR A 196 11.87 19.37 -0.86
C THR A 196 11.80 20.81 -0.38
N GLY A 197 12.11 21.78 -1.25
CA GLY A 197 12.02 23.20 -0.90
C GLY A 197 13.14 23.68 0.03
N LEU A 198 14.25 22.93 0.10
CA LEU A 198 15.42 23.34 0.86
C LEU A 198 16.18 24.47 0.13
N THR A 199 16.88 25.29 0.89
CA THR A 199 17.78 26.32 0.36
C THR A 199 19.21 25.80 0.42
N PRO A 200 19.99 25.89 -0.68
CA PRO A 200 21.40 25.48 -0.66
C PRO A 200 22.22 26.23 0.39
N GLU A 201 23.26 25.57 0.93
CA GLU A 201 24.18 26.09 1.94
C GLU A 201 23.53 26.48 3.27
N VAL A 202 22.32 25.97 3.54
CA VAL A 202 21.59 26.20 4.79
C VAL A 202 21.65 24.94 5.65
N THR A 203 21.86 25.11 6.95
CA THR A 203 21.77 24.04 7.94
C THR A 203 20.32 23.88 8.40
N TYR A 204 19.86 22.64 8.40
CA TYR A 204 18.55 22.22 8.86
C TYR A 204 18.67 21.20 9.99
N TYR A 205 17.66 21.18 10.82
CA TYR A 205 17.44 20.17 11.86
C TYR A 205 16.24 19.32 11.45
N LEU A 206 16.31 18.02 11.66
CA LEU A 206 15.31 17.05 11.25
C LEU A 206 15.01 16.08 12.38
N ARG A 207 13.73 15.70 12.51
CA ARG A 207 13.30 14.62 13.39
C ARG A 207 12.28 13.74 12.66
N ALA A 208 12.39 12.42 12.79
CA ALA A 208 11.30 11.53 12.44
C ALA A 208 10.16 11.71 13.46
N TYR A 209 8.92 11.54 13.02
CA TYR A 209 7.76 11.59 13.89
C TYR A 209 6.80 10.43 13.64
N ALA A 210 6.02 10.08 14.67
CA ALA A 210 4.90 9.16 14.59
C ALA A 210 3.77 9.62 15.51
N THR A 211 2.54 9.64 15.00
CA THR A 211 1.35 10.08 15.71
C THR A 211 0.41 8.90 15.96
N ASN A 212 -0.03 8.73 17.19
CA ASN A 212 -1.11 7.84 17.62
C ASN A 212 -2.11 8.61 18.48
N PHE A 213 -3.05 7.95 19.12
CA PHE A 213 -4.05 8.60 19.98
C PHE A 213 -3.43 9.29 21.21
N ALA A 214 -2.30 8.82 21.73
CA ALA A 214 -1.61 9.47 22.86
C ALA A 214 -0.93 10.79 22.46
N GLY A 215 -0.68 11.02 21.15
CA GLY A 215 -0.02 12.21 20.66
C GLY A 215 1.06 11.90 19.63
N THR A 216 1.92 12.89 19.37
CA THR A 216 3.04 12.77 18.44
C THR A 216 4.36 12.58 19.18
N ALA A 217 5.04 11.47 18.86
CA ALA A 217 6.40 11.19 19.30
C ALA A 217 7.39 11.66 18.24
N TYR A 218 8.58 12.04 18.68
CA TYR A 218 9.69 12.48 17.82
C TYR A 218 10.94 11.66 18.13
N GLY A 219 11.70 11.34 17.07
CA GLY A 219 13.02 10.74 17.16
C GLY A 219 14.08 11.76 17.57
N GLU A 220 15.33 11.27 17.70
CA GLU A 220 16.49 12.13 17.94
C GLU A 220 16.63 13.18 16.84
N GLU A 221 17.06 14.39 17.19
CA GLU A 221 17.34 15.46 16.25
C GLU A 221 18.61 15.14 15.46
N ILE A 222 18.55 15.35 14.15
CA ILE A 222 19.69 15.22 13.24
C ILE A 222 19.88 16.55 12.53
N SER A 223 21.11 17.10 12.57
CA SER A 223 21.47 18.26 11.77
C SER A 223 22.07 17.83 10.44
N PHE A 224 21.76 18.57 9.39
CA PHE A 224 22.38 18.42 8.06
C PHE A 224 22.46 19.77 7.36
N SER A 225 23.42 19.92 6.43
CA SER A 225 23.51 21.09 5.58
C SER A 225 23.36 20.68 4.13
N THR A 226 22.62 21.46 3.37
CA THR A 226 22.53 21.31 1.93
C THR A 226 23.77 21.85 1.25
N ILE A 227 24.14 21.26 0.11
CA ILE A 227 25.31 21.68 -0.68
C ILE A 227 24.82 22.36 -1.94
N GLN A 228 25.49 23.46 -2.35
CA GLN A 228 25.23 24.11 -3.63
C GLN A 228 25.56 23.16 -4.78
N PRO A 229 24.67 22.90 -5.72
CA PRO A 229 24.99 22.15 -6.92
C PRO A 229 26.07 22.85 -7.75
N VAL A 230 26.97 22.06 -8.31
CA VAL A 230 27.98 22.54 -9.26
C VAL A 230 27.72 21.91 -10.64
N LEU A 231 28.42 22.41 -11.68
CA LEU A 231 28.23 21.86 -13.02
C LEU A 231 28.61 20.39 -13.10
N PRO A 232 27.92 19.60 -13.94
CA PRO A 232 28.25 18.21 -14.18
C PRO A 232 29.68 18.03 -14.71
N THR A 233 30.32 16.92 -14.34
CA THR A 233 31.61 16.52 -14.91
C THR A 233 31.38 15.50 -16.00
N LEU A 234 31.93 15.76 -17.20
CA LEU A 234 31.75 14.89 -18.34
C LEU A 234 32.95 14.90 -19.29
N SER A 235 33.06 13.90 -20.13
CA SER A 235 34.03 13.79 -21.22
C SER A 235 33.32 13.65 -22.57
N THR A 236 33.95 14.16 -23.63
CA THR A 236 33.52 13.94 -25.02
C THR A 236 34.20 12.66 -25.55
N LEU A 237 33.45 11.79 -26.18
CA LEU A 237 33.97 10.62 -26.85
C LEU A 237 34.50 10.95 -28.26
N SER A 238 35.40 10.09 -28.78
CA SER A 238 35.94 10.25 -30.11
C SER A 238 34.85 10.27 -31.20
N VAL A 239 35.08 11.05 -32.24
CA VAL A 239 34.19 11.08 -33.41
C VAL A 239 34.49 9.91 -34.31
N THR A 240 33.46 9.17 -34.73
CA THR A 240 33.54 7.97 -35.58
C THR A 240 32.54 8.06 -36.73
N ASP A 241 32.52 7.09 -37.62
CA ASP A 241 31.56 6.91 -38.72
C ASP A 241 31.36 8.20 -39.55
N ILE A 242 32.46 8.92 -39.84
CA ILE A 242 32.43 10.18 -40.56
C ILE A 242 32.09 9.95 -42.04
N THR A 243 31.03 10.59 -42.49
CA THR A 243 30.60 10.66 -43.90
C THR A 243 30.67 12.09 -44.43
N SER A 244 30.17 12.34 -45.62
CA SER A 244 30.07 13.70 -46.18
C SER A 244 29.08 14.60 -45.44
N THR A 245 28.08 14.02 -44.72
CA THR A 245 26.96 14.77 -44.12
C THR A 245 26.65 14.36 -42.71
N THR A 246 27.28 13.27 -42.18
CA THR A 246 27.01 12.75 -40.83
C THR A 246 28.29 12.32 -40.13
N ALA A 247 28.24 12.20 -38.81
CA ALA A 247 29.26 11.57 -37.98
C ALA A 247 28.64 11.07 -36.70
N LYS A 248 29.30 10.19 -35.96
CA LYS A 248 28.89 9.78 -34.61
C LYS A 248 29.91 10.24 -33.59
N SER A 249 29.40 10.62 -32.43
CA SER A 249 30.20 10.90 -31.23
C SER A 249 29.36 10.55 -29.99
N GLY A 250 29.68 11.09 -28.86
CA GLY A 250 28.97 10.92 -27.61
C GLY A 250 29.69 11.57 -26.45
N GLY A 251 29.24 11.23 -25.26
CA GLY A 251 29.86 11.70 -24.03
C GLY A 251 29.68 10.69 -22.90
N ASN A 252 30.36 10.96 -21.81
CA ASN A 252 30.17 10.22 -20.57
C ASN A 252 30.07 11.21 -19.40
N VAL A 253 28.88 11.32 -18.79
CA VAL A 253 28.68 12.14 -17.60
C VAL A 253 29.07 11.30 -16.38
N THR A 254 30.18 11.67 -15.73
CA THR A 254 30.77 10.94 -14.61
C THR A 254 30.28 11.43 -13.24
N LEU A 255 29.91 12.72 -13.13
CA LEU A 255 29.33 13.32 -11.91
C LEU A 255 28.20 14.26 -12.34
N ASP A 256 27.10 14.23 -11.59
CA ASP A 256 25.95 15.11 -11.84
C ASP A 256 26.10 16.52 -11.22
N GLY A 257 27.11 16.72 -10.40
CA GLY A 257 27.35 17.98 -9.70
C GLY A 257 26.41 18.21 -8.50
N GLY A 258 25.71 17.18 -8.05
CA GLY A 258 24.80 17.26 -6.91
C GLY A 258 23.38 17.72 -7.27
N ALA A 259 23.04 17.74 -8.56
CA ALA A 259 21.66 17.90 -9.05
C ALA A 259 21.46 16.97 -10.25
N ALA A 260 20.22 16.48 -10.43
CA ALA A 260 19.90 15.57 -11.50
C ALA A 260 20.23 16.18 -12.88
N VAL A 261 20.96 15.45 -13.71
CA VAL A 261 21.22 15.87 -15.10
C VAL A 261 19.91 15.78 -15.88
N THR A 262 19.39 16.91 -16.30
CA THR A 262 18.09 17.06 -16.98
C THR A 262 18.19 16.93 -18.49
N ALA A 263 19.38 17.27 -19.07
CA ALA A 263 19.66 17.11 -20.49
C ALA A 263 21.15 16.82 -20.71
N ARG A 264 21.45 16.03 -21.75
CA ARG A 264 22.81 15.76 -22.23
C ARG A 264 22.80 15.53 -23.73
N GLY A 265 23.94 15.77 -24.36
CA GLY A 265 24.09 15.62 -25.80
C GLY A 265 25.44 16.09 -26.30
N ILE A 266 25.55 16.27 -27.62
CA ILE A 266 26.70 16.80 -28.30
C ILE A 266 26.34 18.13 -28.96
N CYS A 267 27.20 19.13 -28.87
CA CYS A 267 27.14 20.32 -29.70
C CYS A 267 28.33 20.36 -30.67
N TRP A 268 28.12 20.93 -31.87
CA TRP A 268 29.17 21.07 -32.89
C TRP A 268 29.03 22.34 -33.72
N SER A 269 30.20 22.86 -34.14
CA SER A 269 30.31 24.04 -34.95
C SER A 269 31.58 23.99 -35.79
N THR A 270 31.69 24.83 -36.81
CA THR A 270 32.95 25.08 -37.52
C THR A 270 33.90 26.02 -36.75
N THR A 271 33.40 26.69 -35.72
CA THR A 271 34.18 27.48 -34.77
C THR A 271 34.58 26.64 -33.56
N LYS A 272 35.68 26.99 -32.90
CA LYS A 272 36.13 26.30 -31.69
C LYS A 272 35.16 26.54 -30.54
N GLU A 273 35.14 25.59 -29.59
CA GLU A 273 34.32 25.64 -28.37
C GLU A 273 32.81 25.77 -28.64
N PRO A 274 32.20 24.83 -29.36
CA PRO A 274 30.78 24.85 -29.64
C PRO A 274 29.95 24.84 -28.33
N THR A 275 28.81 25.54 -28.38
CA THR A 275 27.86 25.67 -27.29
C THR A 275 26.45 25.27 -27.70
N LEU A 276 25.46 25.36 -26.80
CA LEU A 276 24.05 25.11 -27.12
C LEU A 276 23.42 26.20 -28.04
N ALA A 277 24.16 27.26 -28.36
CA ALA A 277 23.76 28.25 -29.39
C ALA A 277 24.08 27.76 -30.81
N ASP A 278 24.92 26.72 -30.95
CA ASP A 278 25.31 26.12 -32.23
C ASP A 278 24.38 24.89 -32.52
N ASN A 279 24.79 24.03 -33.44
CA ASN A 279 24.08 22.75 -33.64
C ASN A 279 24.28 21.83 -32.42
N TYR A 280 23.22 21.17 -32.00
CA TYR A 280 23.29 20.23 -30.89
C TYR A 280 22.26 19.10 -30.99
N THR A 281 22.52 18.01 -30.26
CA THR A 281 21.55 16.92 -30.01
C THR A 281 21.05 16.99 -28.57
N VAL A 282 19.92 16.33 -28.30
CA VAL A 282 19.44 16.02 -26.95
C VAL A 282 19.30 14.50 -26.85
N ASP A 283 20.21 13.86 -26.12
CA ASP A 283 20.35 12.39 -26.06
C ASP A 283 19.88 11.84 -24.71
N GLY A 284 18.94 12.52 -24.08
CA GLY A 284 18.30 12.13 -22.83
C GLY A 284 18.81 12.86 -21.60
N ALA A 285 18.65 12.23 -20.44
CA ALA A 285 18.96 12.74 -19.11
C ALA A 285 19.83 11.74 -18.33
N GLY A 286 20.28 12.14 -17.12
CA GLY A 286 21.02 11.28 -16.20
C GLY A 286 22.51 11.13 -16.51
N MET A 287 23.19 10.38 -15.63
CA MET A 287 24.64 10.10 -15.74
C MET A 287 24.94 8.95 -16.71
N GLY A 288 26.23 8.68 -16.94
CA GLY A 288 26.75 7.59 -17.76
C GLY A 288 27.03 7.97 -19.20
N ALA A 289 27.45 6.97 -19.99
CA ALA A 289 27.79 7.13 -21.40
C ALA A 289 26.52 7.30 -22.25
N PHE A 290 26.65 8.07 -23.33
CA PHE A 290 25.62 8.26 -24.36
C PHE A 290 26.26 8.39 -25.73
N SER A 291 25.48 8.12 -26.77
CA SER A 291 25.87 8.23 -28.18
C SER A 291 24.97 9.20 -28.91
N SER A 292 25.54 9.97 -29.79
CA SER A 292 24.89 10.99 -30.59
C SER A 292 25.21 10.80 -32.07
N GLU A 293 24.26 11.10 -32.93
CA GLU A 293 24.46 11.21 -34.37
C GLU A 293 24.45 12.69 -34.80
N LEU A 294 25.56 13.15 -35.34
CA LEU A 294 25.68 14.50 -35.90
C LEU A 294 25.20 14.46 -37.35
N SER A 295 24.36 15.37 -37.72
CA SER A 295 23.80 15.49 -39.07
C SER A 295 23.92 16.89 -39.66
N GLY A 296 23.71 17.04 -40.96
CA GLY A 296 23.79 18.35 -41.63
C GLY A 296 25.21 18.85 -41.82
N LEU A 297 26.22 17.96 -41.73
CA LEU A 297 27.61 18.33 -41.98
C LEU A 297 27.82 18.63 -43.45
N GLN A 298 28.82 19.45 -43.78
CA GLN A 298 29.27 19.77 -45.10
C GLN A 298 30.60 19.12 -45.45
N ALA A 299 30.68 18.50 -46.59
CA ALA A 299 31.93 17.87 -47.04
C ALA A 299 33.09 18.88 -47.11
N GLY A 300 34.28 18.43 -46.65
CA GLY A 300 35.49 19.26 -46.68
C GLY A 300 35.57 20.33 -45.59
N LYS A 301 34.60 20.39 -44.65
CA LYS A 301 34.66 21.31 -43.52
C LYS A 301 35.20 20.62 -42.28
N VAL A 302 35.93 21.38 -41.47
CA VAL A 302 36.37 20.94 -40.13
C VAL A 302 35.35 21.37 -39.13
N TYR A 303 34.92 20.43 -38.27
CA TYR A 303 34.01 20.67 -37.17
C TYR A 303 34.67 20.40 -35.84
N HIS A 304 34.37 21.23 -34.84
CA HIS A 304 34.66 21.00 -33.45
C HIS A 304 33.42 20.40 -32.77
N VAL A 305 33.64 19.37 -31.95
CA VAL A 305 32.56 18.61 -31.29
C VAL A 305 32.80 18.62 -29.81
N ARG A 306 31.75 18.79 -29.01
CA ARG A 306 31.83 18.87 -27.56
C ARG A 306 30.59 18.27 -26.92
N ALA A 307 30.78 17.37 -25.94
CA ALA A 307 29.67 16.89 -25.11
C ALA A 307 29.24 17.98 -24.13
N TYR A 308 27.95 17.99 -23.82
CA TYR A 308 27.37 18.85 -22.79
C TYR A 308 26.44 18.08 -21.87
N ALA A 309 26.23 18.59 -20.66
CA ALA A 309 25.20 18.18 -19.72
C ALA A 309 24.69 19.38 -18.94
N THR A 310 23.40 19.36 -18.62
CA THR A 310 22.71 20.40 -17.84
C THR A 310 22.09 19.73 -16.62
N ASN A 311 22.29 20.30 -15.46
CA ASN A 311 21.71 19.89 -14.19
C ASN A 311 20.87 20.99 -13.52
#